data_9201961c2ed5998ee57e55253bb6fadf
#
_entry.id   9201961c2ed5998ee57e55253bb6fadf
#
_cell.length_a   1.000
_cell.length_b   1.000
_cell.length_c   1.000
_cell.angle_alpha   90.00
_cell.angle_beta   90.00
_cell.angle_gamma   90.00
#
_symmetry.space_group_name_H-M   'P 1'
#
loop_
_entity.id
_entity.type
_entity.pdbx_description
1 polymer ?
#
loop_
_entity_poly.entity_id
_entity_poly.type
_entity_poly.pdbx_seq_one_letter_code
_entity_poly.pdbx_strand_id
1 'polypeptide(L)'
;LLPQSAGAVRTLACLVHKNWAMRKAGMETRRIILGMSGASGAILGIRLLEALQSTDIETHLIMSEWAEKTVALETEYTVEKVKTLASAVYTPGDMAAHISSGSFLTDGMVVCPCSMKTLAAIASGFSHNLITRCADVSLKEGRKLLLVPRETPLSAIHLENLLKLSRLGVKILPPCVGFYT
;
A
#
# COMPACT_ATOMS: atom_id res chain seq x y z
N LEU A 1 -24.30 -5.12 2.64
CA LEU A 1 -24.93 -4.03 3.30
C LEU A 1 -24.13 -3.49 4.48
N LEU A 2 -23.00 -2.77 4.27
CA LEU A 2 -22.33 -2.09 5.40
C LEU A 2 -21.74 -0.75 4.95
N PRO A 3 -22.25 0.39 5.40
CA PRO A 3 -21.62 1.70 5.22
C PRO A 3 -20.36 1.90 6.10
N GLN A 4 -19.90 0.88 6.82
CA GLN A 4 -18.83 0.99 7.84
C GLN A 4 -17.40 1.07 7.27
N SER A 5 -17.17 0.76 6.00
CA SER A 5 -15.86 0.88 5.37
C SER A 5 -15.43 2.33 5.07
N ALA A 6 -16.38 3.26 5.04
CA ALA A 6 -16.12 4.65 4.66
C ALA A 6 -15.22 5.40 5.65
N GLY A 7 -15.30 5.10 6.95
CA GLY A 7 -14.51 5.78 7.97
C GLY A 7 -13.02 5.46 7.91
N ALA A 8 -12.66 4.17 7.86
CA ALA A 8 -11.26 3.74 7.81
C ALA A 8 -10.57 4.19 6.50
N VAL A 9 -11.30 4.17 5.39
CA VAL A 9 -10.80 4.60 4.08
C VAL A 9 -10.61 6.12 4.03
N ARG A 10 -11.56 6.90 4.58
CA ARG A 10 -11.40 8.37 4.70
C ARG A 10 -10.21 8.72 5.58
N THR A 11 -9.99 7.98 6.66
CA THR A 11 -8.81 8.15 7.53
C THR A 11 -7.52 7.81 6.78
N LEU A 12 -7.49 6.72 6.03
CA LEU A 12 -6.33 6.32 5.24
C LEU A 12 -6.04 7.34 4.13
N ALA A 13 -7.04 7.75 3.36
CA ALA A 13 -6.90 8.77 2.34
C ALA A 13 -6.50 10.13 2.92
N CYS A 14 -7.05 10.51 4.06
CA CYS A 14 -6.73 11.75 4.77
C CYS A 14 -5.30 11.72 5.33
N LEU A 15 -4.83 10.58 5.87
CA LEU A 15 -3.46 10.40 6.34
C LEU A 15 -2.46 10.42 5.20
N VAL A 16 -2.78 9.78 4.09
CA VAL A 16 -2.01 9.87 2.85
C VAL A 16 -1.95 11.35 2.43
N HIS A 17 -3.06 12.03 2.33
CA HIS A 17 -3.11 13.44 1.91
C HIS A 17 -2.38 14.40 2.89
N LYS A 18 -2.61 14.30 4.19
CA LYS A 18 -1.98 15.17 5.20
C LYS A 18 -0.48 14.94 5.36
N ASN A 19 -0.02 13.70 5.31
CA ASN A 19 1.40 13.38 5.45
C ASN A 19 2.23 13.74 4.22
N TRP A 20 1.60 13.94 3.05
CA TRP A 20 2.29 14.30 1.80
C TRP A 20 2.02 15.75 1.34
N ALA A 21 1.28 16.56 2.11
CA ALA A 21 0.94 17.95 1.75
C ALA A 21 2.12 18.94 1.82
N MET A 22 3.32 18.53 2.23
CA MET A 22 4.44 19.43 2.45
C MET A 22 5.56 19.31 1.38
N ARG A 23 5.25 19.35 0.10
CA ARG A 23 6.21 19.83 -0.91
C ARG A 23 5.75 21.17 -1.45
N LYS A 24 6.73 22.12 -1.59
CA LYS A 24 6.52 23.45 -2.16
C LYS A 24 5.81 23.35 -3.50
N ALA A 25 4.93 24.29 -3.77
CA ALA A 25 4.28 24.51 -5.05
C ALA A 25 5.35 24.73 -6.14
N GLY A 26 5.65 23.69 -6.90
CA GLY A 26 6.60 23.65 -8.00
C GLY A 26 6.45 22.33 -8.74
N MET A 27 5.56 22.30 -9.69
CA MET A 27 5.44 21.50 -10.93
C MET A 27 6.09 20.10 -11.04
N GLU A 28 6.15 19.27 -9.99
CA GLU A 28 6.45 17.85 -10.12
C GLU A 28 5.19 17.05 -9.84
N THR A 29 4.79 16.18 -10.78
CA THR A 29 3.70 15.22 -10.61
C THR A 29 3.93 14.41 -9.35
N ARG A 30 2.96 14.41 -8.44
CA ARG A 30 3.01 13.62 -7.21
C ARG A 30 2.78 12.16 -7.55
N ARG A 31 3.63 11.27 -7.04
CA ARG A 31 3.58 9.84 -7.35
C ARG A 31 3.53 8.99 -6.10
N ILE A 32 2.61 8.03 -6.08
CA ILE A 32 2.49 7.05 -5.01
C ILE A 32 2.52 5.64 -5.60
N ILE A 33 3.32 4.76 -4.99
CA ILE A 33 3.26 3.33 -5.29
C ILE A 33 2.24 2.69 -4.35
N LEU A 34 1.29 1.94 -4.90
CA LEU A 34 0.38 1.10 -4.14
C LEU A 34 0.69 -0.38 -4.40
N GLY A 35 1.12 -1.08 -3.38
CA GLY A 35 1.26 -2.53 -3.38
C GLY A 35 0.02 -3.17 -2.77
N MET A 36 -0.61 -4.11 -3.46
CA MET A 36 -1.67 -4.95 -2.90
C MET A 36 -1.14 -6.38 -2.74
N SER A 37 -1.07 -6.88 -1.53
CA SER A 37 -0.66 -8.25 -1.25
C SER A 37 -1.86 -9.13 -0.87
N GLY A 38 -1.66 -10.45 -0.80
CA GLY A 38 -2.72 -11.43 -0.59
C GLY A 38 -3.20 -11.54 0.86
N ALA A 39 -3.47 -10.43 1.52
CA ALA A 39 -4.20 -10.40 2.78
C ALA A 39 -5.68 -10.14 2.53
N SER A 40 -6.56 -10.68 3.38
CA SER A 40 -7.98 -10.34 3.36
C SER A 40 -8.18 -8.83 3.59
N GLY A 41 -9.23 -8.27 3.00
CA GLY A 41 -9.49 -6.83 3.00
C GLY A 41 -9.02 -6.14 1.71
N ALA A 42 -9.05 -6.83 0.56
CA ALA A 42 -8.75 -6.26 -0.75
C ALA A 42 -9.54 -4.97 -1.03
N ILE A 43 -10.75 -4.86 -0.48
CA ILE A 43 -11.60 -3.67 -0.57
C ILE A 43 -10.91 -2.39 -0.07
N LEU A 44 -9.99 -2.49 0.92
CA LEU A 44 -9.27 -1.33 1.45
C LEU A 44 -8.33 -0.72 0.40
N GLY A 45 -7.61 -1.58 -0.35
CA GLY A 45 -6.76 -1.14 -1.46
C GLY A 45 -7.57 -0.54 -2.61
N ILE A 46 -8.70 -1.15 -2.95
CA ILE A 46 -9.62 -0.65 -3.99
C ILE A 46 -10.15 0.74 -3.61
N ARG A 47 -10.67 0.90 -2.39
CA ARG A 47 -11.18 2.20 -1.92
C ARG A 47 -10.11 3.28 -1.84
N LEU A 48 -8.87 2.90 -1.53
CA LEU A 48 -7.74 3.82 -1.59
C LEU A 48 -7.46 4.27 -3.04
N LEU A 49 -7.49 3.35 -4.01
CA LEU A 49 -7.35 3.71 -5.44
C LEU A 49 -8.45 4.66 -5.89
N GLU A 50 -9.71 4.37 -5.56
CA GLU A 50 -10.84 5.24 -5.90
C GLU A 50 -10.69 6.64 -5.29
N ALA A 51 -10.24 6.74 -4.03
CA ALA A 51 -10.01 8.01 -3.38
C ALA A 51 -8.84 8.79 -4.00
N LEU A 52 -7.80 8.11 -4.46
CA LEU A 52 -6.65 8.73 -5.14
C LEU A 52 -6.99 9.17 -6.57
N GLN A 53 -7.89 8.47 -7.25
CA GLN A 53 -8.33 8.81 -8.60
C GLN A 53 -8.99 10.19 -8.70
N SER A 54 -9.58 10.69 -7.61
CA SER A 54 -10.15 12.04 -7.52
C SER A 54 -9.12 13.14 -7.24
N THR A 55 -7.83 12.80 -7.23
CA THR A 55 -6.73 13.72 -6.94
C THR A 55 -5.79 13.85 -8.14
N ASP A 56 -4.83 14.76 -8.06
CA ASP A 56 -3.73 14.95 -9.04
C ASP A 56 -2.54 14.00 -8.81
N ILE A 57 -2.74 12.91 -8.02
CA ILE A 57 -1.68 11.95 -7.67
C ILE A 57 -1.65 10.83 -8.72
N GLU A 58 -0.49 10.66 -9.34
CA GLU A 58 -0.19 9.51 -10.20
C GLU A 58 0.03 8.26 -9.34
N THR A 59 -0.80 7.23 -9.56
CA THR A 59 -0.77 5.97 -8.79
C THR A 59 -0.13 4.86 -9.60
N HIS A 60 0.89 4.21 -9.02
CA HIS A 60 1.61 3.07 -9.57
C HIS A 60 1.21 1.80 -8.82
N LEU A 61 0.38 0.96 -9.42
CA LEU A 61 -0.20 -0.23 -8.78
C LEU A 61 0.64 -1.48 -9.06
N ILE A 62 0.91 -2.24 -7.99
CA ILE A 62 1.48 -3.58 -8.06
C ILE A 62 0.53 -4.52 -7.31
N MET A 63 -0.04 -5.51 -7.98
CA MET A 63 -0.88 -6.53 -7.35
C MET A 63 -0.16 -7.88 -7.35
N SER A 64 -0.08 -8.53 -6.19
CA SER A 64 0.39 -9.92 -6.16
C SER A 64 -0.69 -10.86 -6.73
N GLU A 65 -0.30 -12.05 -7.20
CA GLU A 65 -1.25 -13.06 -7.67
C GLU A 65 -2.33 -13.39 -6.62
N TRP A 66 -1.94 -13.43 -5.34
CA TRP A 66 -2.88 -13.63 -4.24
C TRP A 66 -3.78 -12.42 -3.98
N ALA A 67 -3.31 -11.20 -4.25
CA ALA A 67 -4.18 -10.03 -4.19
C ALA A 67 -5.27 -10.08 -5.27
N GLU A 68 -4.92 -10.49 -6.49
CA GLU A 68 -5.89 -10.68 -7.57
C GLU A 68 -6.94 -11.72 -7.19
N LYS A 69 -6.51 -12.86 -6.63
CA LYS A 69 -7.44 -13.91 -6.12
C LYS A 69 -8.33 -13.37 -4.99
N THR A 70 -7.77 -12.60 -4.07
CA THR A 70 -8.53 -12.03 -2.95
C THR A 70 -9.57 -11.02 -3.43
N VAL A 71 -9.25 -10.19 -4.44
CA VAL A 71 -10.24 -9.30 -5.07
C VAL A 71 -11.42 -10.09 -5.60
N ALA A 72 -11.17 -11.18 -6.35
CA ALA A 72 -12.23 -12.00 -6.92
C ALA A 72 -13.07 -12.75 -5.87
N LEU A 73 -12.47 -13.10 -4.72
CA LEU A 73 -13.16 -13.87 -3.67
C LEU A 73 -13.94 -12.99 -2.69
N GLU A 74 -13.47 -11.78 -2.42
CA GLU A 74 -13.98 -10.94 -1.33
C GLU A 74 -14.81 -9.75 -1.81
N THR A 75 -14.78 -9.43 -3.11
CA THR A 75 -15.41 -8.22 -3.64
C THR A 75 -16.19 -8.50 -4.93
N GLU A 76 -17.05 -7.56 -5.31
CA GLU A 76 -17.75 -7.58 -6.60
C GLU A 76 -16.90 -6.96 -7.75
N TYR A 77 -15.67 -6.54 -7.47
CA TYR A 77 -14.80 -5.97 -8.49
C TYR A 77 -14.10 -7.07 -9.29
N THR A 78 -13.97 -6.85 -10.59
CA THR A 78 -13.02 -7.62 -11.40
C THR A 78 -11.62 -7.04 -11.25
N VAL A 79 -10.61 -7.89 -11.40
CA VAL A 79 -9.20 -7.48 -11.34
C VAL A 79 -8.89 -6.41 -12.38
N GLU A 80 -9.44 -6.56 -13.59
CA GLU A 80 -9.30 -5.60 -14.69
C GLU A 80 -9.87 -4.24 -14.29
N LYS A 81 -11.05 -4.21 -13.66
CA LYS A 81 -11.65 -2.97 -13.17
C LYS A 81 -10.79 -2.29 -12.12
N VAL A 82 -10.21 -3.06 -11.19
CA VAL A 82 -9.28 -2.50 -10.20
C VAL A 82 -8.04 -1.90 -10.86
N LYS A 83 -7.48 -2.59 -11.85
CA LYS A 83 -6.31 -2.10 -12.60
C LYS A 83 -6.59 -0.77 -13.33
N THR A 84 -7.81 -0.54 -13.81
CA THR A 84 -8.17 0.74 -14.46
C THR A 84 -8.29 1.94 -13.51
N LEU A 85 -8.27 1.72 -12.20
CA LEU A 85 -8.28 2.80 -11.21
C LEU A 85 -6.90 3.44 -11.01
N ALA A 86 -5.82 2.77 -11.46
CA ALA A 86 -4.46 3.24 -11.31
C ALA A 86 -3.95 3.94 -12.59
N SER A 87 -3.00 4.84 -12.44
CA SER A 87 -2.34 5.53 -13.56
C SER A 87 -1.39 4.61 -14.33
N ALA A 88 -0.74 3.67 -13.61
CA ALA A 88 0.13 2.65 -14.19
C ALA A 88 0.03 1.36 -13.38
N VAL A 89 0.18 0.21 -14.05
CA VAL A 89 0.09 -1.13 -13.43
C VAL A 89 1.33 -1.93 -13.78
N TYR A 90 1.86 -2.65 -12.79
CA TYR A 90 3.07 -3.47 -12.93
C TYR A 90 2.82 -4.89 -12.44
N THR A 91 3.48 -5.86 -13.07
CA THR A 91 3.47 -7.23 -12.58
C THR A 91 4.44 -7.40 -11.40
N PRO A 92 4.14 -8.25 -10.42
CA PRO A 92 5.04 -8.46 -9.26
C PRO A 92 6.43 -8.98 -9.61
N GLY A 93 6.57 -9.66 -10.75
CA GLY A 93 7.82 -10.23 -11.22
C GLY A 93 8.70 -9.26 -12.01
N ASP A 94 8.18 -8.11 -12.40
CA ASP A 94 8.93 -7.14 -13.23
C ASP A 94 9.92 -6.32 -12.37
N MET A 95 11.04 -6.96 -12.06
CA MET A 95 12.12 -6.32 -11.30
C MET A 95 12.90 -5.28 -12.10
N ALA A 96 12.67 -5.20 -13.43
CA ALA A 96 13.27 -4.19 -14.31
C ALA A 96 12.43 -2.92 -14.43
N ALA A 97 11.21 -2.92 -13.90
CA ALA A 97 10.34 -1.74 -13.89
C ALA A 97 11.05 -0.52 -13.24
N HIS A 98 10.91 0.66 -13.83
CA HIS A 98 11.58 1.87 -13.33
C HIS A 98 11.23 2.23 -11.88
N ILE A 99 10.05 1.86 -11.38
CA ILE A 99 9.69 2.03 -9.97
C ILE A 99 10.53 1.18 -9.00
N SER A 100 11.29 0.19 -9.50
CA SER A 100 12.24 -0.60 -8.72
C SER A 100 13.54 0.14 -8.43
N SER A 101 13.74 1.32 -9.04
CA SER A 101 14.95 2.12 -8.92
C SER A 101 14.75 3.32 -8.00
N GLY A 102 15.78 3.67 -7.21
CA GLY A 102 15.81 4.89 -6.41
C GLY A 102 15.79 6.18 -7.25
N SER A 103 16.20 6.12 -8.53
CA SER A 103 16.17 7.27 -9.45
C SER A 103 14.75 7.64 -9.89
N PHE A 104 13.79 6.73 -9.83
CA PHE A 104 12.38 7.04 -10.07
C PHE A 104 11.79 7.70 -8.81
N LEU A 105 11.56 9.01 -8.89
CA LEU A 105 11.10 9.79 -7.74
C LEU A 105 9.63 9.52 -7.45
N THR A 106 9.35 9.11 -6.21
CA THR A 106 8.00 8.94 -5.67
C THR A 106 7.88 9.64 -4.33
N ASP A 107 6.70 10.09 -3.97
CA ASP A 107 6.41 10.71 -2.68
C ASP A 107 6.34 9.68 -1.55
N GLY A 108 6.12 8.41 -1.89
CA GLY A 108 6.10 7.30 -0.96
C GLY A 108 5.40 6.07 -1.51
N MET A 109 5.24 5.08 -0.63
CA MET A 109 4.60 3.81 -0.94
C MET A 109 3.60 3.43 0.14
N VAL A 110 2.48 2.86 -0.29
CA VAL A 110 1.49 2.22 0.59
C VAL A 110 1.41 0.74 0.21
N VAL A 111 1.40 -0.15 1.20
CA VAL A 111 1.05 -1.57 0.99
C VAL A 111 -0.28 -1.82 1.66
N CYS A 112 -1.34 -1.97 0.89
CA CYS A 112 -2.72 -2.07 1.36
C CYS A 112 -3.58 -3.00 0.48
N PRO A 113 -4.06 -4.15 1.03
CA PRO A 113 -3.68 -4.71 2.33
C PRO A 113 -2.25 -5.27 2.32
N CYS A 114 -1.65 -5.41 3.51
CA CYS A 114 -0.32 -5.98 3.68
C CYS A 114 -0.42 -7.33 4.42
N SER A 115 -0.04 -8.42 3.76
CA SER A 115 0.06 -9.73 4.39
C SER A 115 1.29 -9.81 5.31
N MET A 116 1.22 -10.65 6.34
CA MET A 116 2.34 -10.84 7.26
C MET A 116 3.58 -11.43 6.56
N LYS A 117 3.40 -12.21 5.49
CA LYS A 117 4.49 -12.65 4.61
C LYS A 117 5.21 -11.45 3.97
N THR A 118 4.47 -10.52 3.39
CA THR A 118 5.04 -9.32 2.76
C THR A 118 5.70 -8.41 3.80
N LEU A 119 5.06 -8.23 4.95
CA LEU A 119 5.60 -7.47 6.07
C LEU A 119 6.92 -8.07 6.59
N ALA A 120 6.98 -9.38 6.76
CA ALA A 120 8.19 -10.08 7.18
C ALA A 120 9.33 -9.95 6.15
N ALA A 121 9.01 -10.05 4.86
CA ALA A 121 9.98 -9.84 3.78
C ALA A 121 10.56 -8.42 3.82
N ILE A 122 9.72 -7.39 3.98
CA ILE A 122 10.16 -5.99 4.11
C ILE A 122 11.03 -5.82 5.37
N ALA A 123 10.61 -6.40 6.52
CA ALA A 123 11.35 -6.32 7.78
C ALA A 123 12.73 -6.98 7.72
N SER A 124 12.89 -8.01 6.87
CA SER A 124 14.17 -8.70 6.68
C SER A 124 15.01 -8.16 5.51
N GLY A 125 14.49 -7.19 4.73
CA GLY A 125 15.15 -6.70 3.52
C GLY A 125 15.13 -7.69 2.34
N PHE A 126 14.19 -8.66 2.37
CA PHE A 126 14.09 -9.68 1.34
C PHE A 126 13.22 -9.21 0.16
N SER A 127 13.90 -8.66 -0.85
CA SER A 127 13.28 -8.05 -2.04
C SER A 127 13.04 -9.10 -3.14
N HIS A 128 12.15 -10.07 -2.90
CA HIS A 128 11.89 -11.19 -3.82
C HIS A 128 10.89 -10.87 -4.96
N ASN A 129 10.18 -9.74 -4.86
CA ASN A 129 9.26 -9.26 -5.88
C ASN A 129 9.21 -7.73 -5.90
N LEU A 130 8.52 -7.16 -6.88
CA LEU A 130 8.46 -5.72 -7.08
C LEU A 130 7.84 -4.96 -5.89
N ILE A 131 6.86 -5.54 -5.18
CA ILE A 131 6.28 -4.91 -3.97
C ILE A 131 7.36 -4.75 -2.89
N THR A 132 8.06 -5.83 -2.55
CA THR A 132 9.09 -5.81 -1.53
C THR A 132 10.31 -5.02 -1.96
N ARG A 133 10.63 -5.00 -3.27
CA ARG A 133 11.70 -4.16 -3.82
C ARG A 133 11.37 -2.67 -3.72
N CYS A 134 10.18 -2.24 -4.08
CA CYS A 134 9.77 -0.84 -3.97
C CYS A 134 9.73 -0.38 -2.51
N ALA A 135 9.35 -1.26 -1.58
CA ALA A 135 9.41 -0.98 -0.15
C ALA A 135 10.85 -0.81 0.35
N ASP A 136 11.77 -1.68 -0.07
CA ASP A 136 13.20 -1.57 0.21
C ASP A 136 13.78 -0.26 -0.32
N VAL A 137 13.46 0.08 -1.58
CA VAL A 137 13.85 1.37 -2.18
C VAL A 137 13.28 2.54 -1.37
N SER A 138 12.03 2.48 -0.96
CA SER A 138 11.42 3.54 -0.15
C SER A 138 12.17 3.73 1.18
N LEU A 139 12.55 2.65 1.84
CA LEU A 139 13.32 2.70 3.08
C LEU A 139 14.72 3.29 2.87
N LYS A 140 15.48 2.77 1.90
CA LYS A 140 16.86 3.24 1.67
C LYS A 140 16.95 4.68 1.17
N GLU A 141 15.93 5.17 0.47
CA GLU A 141 15.85 6.56 -0.01
C GLU A 141 15.18 7.50 1.01
N GLY A 142 14.86 7.02 2.21
CA GLY A 142 14.17 7.81 3.24
C GLY A 142 12.77 8.28 2.85
N ARG A 143 12.13 7.58 1.91
CA ARG A 143 10.77 7.88 1.46
C ARG A 143 9.74 7.32 2.43
N LYS A 144 8.55 7.91 2.44
CA LYS A 144 7.47 7.45 3.31
C LYS A 144 6.99 6.07 2.89
N LEU A 145 6.96 5.14 3.85
CA LEU A 145 6.39 3.82 3.69
C LEU A 145 5.27 3.64 4.70
N LEU A 146 4.10 3.22 4.23
CA LEU A 146 2.92 2.95 5.03
C LEU A 146 2.45 1.52 4.75
N LEU A 147 2.26 0.75 5.81
CA LEU A 147 1.76 -0.62 5.73
C LEU A 147 0.40 -0.71 6.42
N VAL A 148 -0.53 -1.41 5.78
CA VAL A 148 -1.87 -1.71 6.30
C VAL A 148 -1.96 -3.22 6.54
N PRO A 149 -1.31 -3.74 7.62
CA PRO A 149 -1.32 -5.16 7.90
C PRO A 149 -2.70 -5.63 8.34
N ARG A 150 -3.13 -6.78 7.81
CA ARG A 150 -4.39 -7.41 8.22
C ARG A 150 -4.10 -8.84 8.69
N GLU A 151 -4.13 -9.03 10.00
CA GLU A 151 -3.90 -10.31 10.66
C GLU A 151 -4.44 -10.29 12.09
N THR A 152 -4.98 -11.41 12.56
CA THR A 152 -5.36 -11.61 13.95
C THR A 152 -5.52 -13.10 14.25
N PRO A 153 -5.07 -13.62 15.43
CA PRO A 153 -4.20 -12.95 16.41
C PRO A 153 -2.78 -12.75 15.90
N LEU A 154 -2.02 -11.85 16.54
CA LEU A 154 -0.63 -11.61 16.18
C LEU A 154 0.30 -12.52 16.99
N SER A 155 1.22 -13.20 16.30
CA SER A 155 2.30 -13.97 16.94
C SER A 155 3.44 -13.04 17.42
N ALA A 156 4.32 -13.55 18.25
CA ALA A 156 5.53 -12.82 18.66
C ALA A 156 6.37 -12.38 17.44
N ILE A 157 6.53 -13.25 16.44
CA ILE A 157 7.26 -12.93 15.20
C ILE A 157 6.60 -11.75 14.47
N HIS A 158 5.26 -11.71 14.41
CA HIS A 158 4.55 -10.58 13.81
C HIS A 158 4.84 -9.28 14.56
N LEU A 159 4.76 -9.30 15.88
CA LEU A 159 5.00 -8.14 16.74
C LEU A 159 6.45 -7.64 16.64
N GLU A 160 7.42 -8.53 16.59
CA GLU A 160 8.84 -8.19 16.41
C GLU A 160 9.09 -7.52 15.06
N ASN A 161 8.52 -8.04 13.97
CA ASN A 161 8.64 -7.45 12.64
C ASN A 161 7.95 -6.08 12.57
N LEU A 162 6.78 -5.93 13.17
CA LEU A 162 6.07 -4.65 13.27
C LEU A 162 6.90 -3.62 14.05
N LEU A 163 7.47 -4.01 15.19
CA LEU A 163 8.32 -3.15 16.00
C LEU A 163 9.58 -2.72 15.24
N LYS A 164 10.24 -3.66 14.56
CA LYS A 164 11.42 -3.38 13.73
C LYS A 164 11.11 -2.33 12.65
N LEU A 165 10.03 -2.51 11.92
CA LEU A 165 9.62 -1.59 10.86
C LEU A 165 9.22 -0.21 11.43
N SER A 166 8.52 -0.18 12.56
CA SER A 166 8.16 1.07 13.24
C SER A 166 9.40 1.88 13.65
N ARG A 167 10.45 1.21 14.15
CA ARG A 167 11.75 1.86 14.47
C ARG A 167 12.46 2.43 13.25
N LEU A 168 12.21 1.89 12.06
CA LEU A 168 12.70 2.42 10.77
C LEU A 168 11.83 3.57 10.22
N GLY A 169 10.83 4.02 10.99
CA GLY A 169 9.94 5.11 10.58
C GLY A 169 8.76 4.72 9.69
N VAL A 170 8.57 3.41 9.45
CA VAL A 170 7.41 2.92 8.71
C VAL A 170 6.14 3.20 9.51
N LYS A 171 5.11 3.74 8.84
CA LYS A 171 3.79 3.91 9.43
C LYS A 171 3.00 2.62 9.30
N ILE A 172 2.54 2.10 10.43
CA ILE A 172 1.78 0.85 10.50
C ILE A 172 0.35 1.19 10.89
N LEU A 173 -0.60 0.88 10.01
CA LEU A 173 -2.02 1.16 10.15
C LEU A 173 -2.84 -0.14 10.08
N PRO A 174 -2.95 -0.93 11.15
CA PRO A 174 -3.89 -2.03 11.19
C PRO A 174 -5.32 -1.49 11.00
N PRO A 175 -6.16 -2.12 10.16
CA PRO A 175 -7.56 -1.74 10.07
C PRO A 175 -8.25 -1.98 11.42
N CYS A 176 -8.81 -0.94 11.99
CA CYS A 176 -9.58 -1.01 13.23
C CYS A 176 -11.04 -0.72 12.95
N VAL A 177 -11.94 -1.49 13.55
CA VAL A 177 -13.38 -1.19 13.52
C VAL A 177 -13.63 -0.02 14.48
N GLY A 178 -14.25 1.03 13.97
CA GLY A 178 -14.64 2.20 14.77
C GLY A 178 -16.16 2.38 14.73
N PHE A 179 -16.73 2.70 15.87
CA PHE A 179 -18.16 2.99 16.02
C PHE A 179 -18.36 4.48 16.33
N TYR A 180 -17.64 5.34 15.63
CA TYR A 180 -17.81 6.78 15.76
C TYR A 180 -19.07 7.22 15.04
N THR A 181 -19.91 7.99 15.72
CA THR A 181 -21.10 8.66 15.20
C THR A 181 -20.77 10.07 14.73
#